data_e02e2808587bbafa9de04f2ae968c743
#
_entry.id   e02e2808587bbafa9de04f2ae968c743
#
_cell.length_a   1.000
_cell.length_b   1.000
_cell.length_c   1.000
_cell.angle_alpha   90.00
_cell.angle_beta   90.00
_cell.angle_gamma   90.00
#
_symmetry.space_group_name_H-M   'P 1'
#
loop_
_entity.id
_entity.type
_entity.pdbx_description
1 polymer ?
#
loop_
_entity_poly.entity_id
_entity_poly.type
_entity_poly.pdbx_seq_one_letter_code
_entity_poly.pdbx_strand_id
1 'polypeptide(L)'
;ICNGADDDGSGTSALLEIAKAFQKANDDGITPERGLLFLAVSGEEKGLFGSKYYTDNPVFPLSKTTLNLNIDMVGRKDTIHTNSNYIYLIGSNRISNELHNISEQVNNKHINFDLDYTYNDKNDPNRFYERSDHYNFAKNNIPVIFYFGGLHEDYHQPTDDVEKIDFQKLEKVSKYVFLTAWELAYRKKPIKK
;
A
#
# COMPACT_ATOMS: atom_id res chain seq x y z
N ILE A 1 21.14 -14.73 -3.42
CA ILE A 1 19.97 -14.62 -2.55
C ILE A 1 19.91 -13.17 -2.11
N CYS A 2 18.78 -12.52 -2.35
CA CYS A 2 18.49 -11.20 -1.79
C CYS A 2 17.77 -11.41 -0.46
N ASN A 3 18.09 -10.61 0.56
CA ASN A 3 17.46 -10.73 1.88
C ASN A 3 16.04 -10.13 1.88
N GLY A 4 15.82 -9.05 1.09
CA GLY A 4 14.49 -8.49 0.87
C GLY A 4 13.86 -7.87 2.12
N ALA A 5 14.65 -7.18 2.95
CA ALA A 5 14.15 -6.62 4.19
C ALA A 5 13.16 -5.47 3.94
N ASP A 6 13.45 -4.62 2.94
CA ASP A 6 12.51 -3.60 2.48
C ASP A 6 11.66 -4.08 1.32
N ASP A 7 12.23 -4.86 0.40
CA ASP A 7 11.61 -5.36 -0.83
C ASP A 7 11.29 -6.88 -0.75
N ASP A 8 10.13 -7.37 -0.25
CA ASP A 8 9.08 -6.59 0.42
C ASP A 8 8.79 -7.13 1.84
N GLY A 9 9.84 -7.30 2.65
CA GLY A 9 9.69 -7.66 4.07
C GLY A 9 8.99 -6.56 4.88
N SER A 10 9.24 -5.28 4.51
CA SER A 10 8.64 -4.13 5.18
C SER A 10 7.12 -4.07 4.95
N GLY A 11 6.66 -4.18 3.71
CA GLY A 11 5.23 -4.17 3.40
C GLY A 11 4.50 -5.39 3.94
N THR A 12 5.11 -6.57 3.86
CA THR A 12 4.57 -7.81 4.45
C THR A 12 4.41 -7.68 5.98
N SER A 13 5.39 -7.11 6.67
CA SER A 13 5.31 -6.87 8.12
C SER A 13 4.23 -5.87 8.48
N ALA A 14 4.13 -4.77 7.71
CA ALA A 14 3.06 -3.78 7.86
C ALA A 14 1.68 -4.42 7.69
N LEU A 15 1.49 -5.25 6.66
CA LEU A 15 0.24 -5.97 6.41
C LEU A 15 -0.19 -6.80 7.63
N LEU A 16 0.74 -7.55 8.24
CA LEU A 16 0.46 -8.39 9.40
C LEU A 16 0.07 -7.56 10.63
N GLU A 17 0.77 -6.47 10.91
CA GLU A 17 0.44 -5.60 12.05
C GLU A 17 -0.89 -4.85 11.84
N ILE A 18 -1.21 -4.44 10.62
CA ILE A 18 -2.51 -3.84 10.28
C ILE A 18 -3.63 -4.88 10.48
N ALA A 19 -3.43 -6.12 10.02
CA ALA A 19 -4.40 -7.20 10.20
C ALA A 19 -4.66 -7.47 11.68
N LYS A 20 -3.61 -7.53 12.49
CA LYS A 20 -3.69 -7.70 13.95
C LYS A 20 -4.43 -6.55 14.64
N ALA A 21 -4.21 -5.30 14.19
CA ALA A 21 -4.91 -4.14 14.74
C ALA A 21 -6.43 -4.19 14.44
N PHE A 22 -6.83 -4.58 13.23
CA PHE A 22 -8.24 -4.80 12.88
C PHE A 22 -8.85 -5.98 13.64
N GLN A 23 -8.11 -7.07 13.82
CA GLN A 23 -8.59 -8.20 14.63
C GLN A 23 -8.84 -7.76 16.07
N LYS A 24 -7.91 -7.02 16.67
CA LYS A 24 -8.09 -6.49 18.02
C LYS A 24 -9.33 -5.59 18.14
N ALA A 25 -9.55 -4.70 17.17
CA ALA A 25 -10.74 -3.85 17.17
C ALA A 25 -12.02 -4.69 17.11
N ASN A 26 -12.03 -5.75 16.30
CA ASN A 26 -13.17 -6.69 16.22
C ASN A 26 -13.40 -7.42 17.54
N ASP A 27 -12.36 -7.86 18.23
CA ASP A 27 -12.42 -8.52 19.54
C ASP A 27 -12.98 -7.57 20.62
N ASP A 28 -12.68 -6.28 20.50
CA ASP A 28 -13.21 -5.20 21.33
C ASP A 28 -14.66 -4.78 20.92
N GLY A 29 -15.28 -5.49 19.97
CA GLY A 29 -16.67 -5.27 19.52
C GLY A 29 -16.83 -4.17 18.49
N ILE A 30 -15.73 -3.64 17.93
CA ILE A 30 -15.74 -2.60 16.90
C ILE A 30 -15.63 -3.28 15.53
N THR A 31 -16.78 -3.53 14.90
CA THR A 31 -16.86 -4.26 13.62
C THR A 31 -17.02 -3.29 12.46
N PRO A 32 -16.23 -3.43 11.37
CA PRO A 32 -16.38 -2.59 10.19
C PRO A 32 -17.66 -2.90 9.39
N GLU A 33 -18.15 -1.91 8.66
CA GLU A 33 -19.29 -2.06 7.74
C GLU A 33 -18.93 -2.89 6.48
N ARG A 34 -17.64 -3.06 6.20
CA ARG A 34 -17.12 -3.75 5.03
C ARG A 34 -16.09 -4.78 5.43
N GLY A 35 -16.10 -5.92 4.75
CA GLY A 35 -15.05 -6.92 4.90
C GLY A 35 -13.69 -6.37 4.45
N LEU A 36 -12.66 -6.78 5.17
CA LEU A 36 -11.26 -6.53 4.86
C LEU A 36 -10.63 -7.86 4.44
N LEU A 37 -9.89 -7.83 3.35
CA LEU A 37 -9.09 -8.96 2.89
C LEU A 37 -7.61 -8.55 2.98
N PHE A 38 -6.86 -9.24 3.80
CA PHE A 38 -5.40 -9.13 3.87
C PHE A 38 -4.83 -10.17 2.92
N LEU A 39 -4.12 -9.71 1.90
CA LEU A 39 -3.65 -10.53 0.80
C LEU A 39 -2.13 -10.43 0.68
N ALA A 40 -1.43 -11.47 1.11
CA ALA A 40 -0.02 -11.66 0.81
C ALA A 40 0.10 -12.55 -0.43
N VAL A 41 0.77 -12.04 -1.45
CA VAL A 41 0.94 -12.74 -2.73
C VAL A 41 2.41 -13.02 -3.01
N SER A 42 2.69 -13.97 -3.89
CA SER A 42 4.04 -14.35 -4.25
C SER A 42 4.32 -14.12 -5.74
N GLY A 43 5.61 -14.06 -6.10
CA GLY A 43 6.02 -13.95 -7.49
C GLY A 43 5.80 -12.57 -8.11
N GLU A 44 5.82 -11.52 -7.28
CA GLU A 44 5.78 -10.13 -7.72
C GLU A 44 6.92 -9.86 -8.70
N GLU A 45 8.15 -10.14 -8.31
CA GLU A 45 9.42 -10.01 -9.05
C GLU A 45 9.47 -10.75 -10.39
N LYS A 46 8.59 -11.71 -10.59
CA LYS A 46 8.49 -12.53 -11.81
C LYS A 46 7.37 -12.09 -12.75
N GLY A 47 6.72 -10.97 -12.46
CA GLY A 47 5.68 -10.39 -13.28
C GLY A 47 4.29 -10.38 -12.60
N LEU A 48 4.26 -10.07 -11.31
CA LEU A 48 3.04 -9.89 -10.53
C LEU A 48 2.14 -11.14 -10.53
N PHE A 49 2.75 -12.34 -10.47
CA PHE A 49 2.01 -13.59 -10.70
C PHE A 49 0.94 -13.84 -9.64
N GLY A 50 1.22 -13.56 -8.36
CA GLY A 50 0.28 -13.82 -7.29
C GLY A 50 -0.96 -12.94 -7.36
N SER A 51 -0.80 -11.63 -7.54
CA SER A 51 -1.93 -10.72 -7.70
C SER A 51 -2.69 -10.95 -9.02
N LYS A 52 -1.97 -11.33 -10.09
CA LYS A 52 -2.60 -11.75 -11.33
C LYS A 52 -3.46 -12.99 -11.13
N TYR A 53 -2.92 -14.03 -10.47
CA TYR A 53 -3.68 -15.23 -10.18
C TYR A 53 -4.92 -14.92 -9.33
N TYR A 54 -4.78 -14.09 -8.29
CA TYR A 54 -5.91 -13.69 -7.47
C TYR A 54 -6.97 -12.95 -8.29
N THR A 55 -6.59 -12.00 -9.13
CA THR A 55 -7.56 -11.23 -9.93
C THR A 55 -8.21 -12.05 -11.05
N ASP A 56 -7.54 -13.08 -11.54
CA ASP A 56 -8.11 -14.04 -12.51
C ASP A 56 -9.01 -15.10 -11.80
N ASN A 57 -8.71 -15.43 -10.53
CA ASN A 57 -9.39 -16.47 -9.75
C ASN A 57 -9.76 -15.94 -8.34
N PRO A 58 -10.57 -14.88 -8.21
CA PRO A 58 -10.76 -14.21 -6.94
C PRO A 58 -11.62 -15.05 -5.98
N VAL A 59 -11.20 -15.11 -4.70
CA VAL A 59 -11.99 -15.75 -3.62
C VAL A 59 -13.32 -15.02 -3.40
N PHE A 60 -13.32 -13.71 -3.54
CA PHE A 60 -14.51 -12.87 -3.55
C PHE A 60 -14.64 -12.16 -4.91
N PRO A 61 -15.83 -12.07 -5.50
CA PRO A 61 -16.00 -11.43 -6.81
C PRO A 61 -15.40 -10.03 -6.86
N LEU A 62 -14.58 -9.74 -7.89
CA LEU A 62 -13.95 -8.42 -8.08
C LEU A 62 -14.97 -7.28 -8.15
N SER A 63 -16.21 -7.56 -8.61
CA SER A 63 -17.30 -6.59 -8.59
C SER A 63 -17.70 -6.11 -7.19
N LYS A 64 -17.33 -6.87 -6.15
CA LYS A 64 -17.53 -6.53 -4.73
C LYS A 64 -16.27 -5.93 -4.08
N THR A 65 -15.14 -5.94 -4.77
CA THR A 65 -13.89 -5.30 -4.30
C THR A 65 -13.99 -3.80 -4.58
N THR A 66 -14.01 -3.00 -3.53
CA THR A 66 -14.19 -1.55 -3.62
C THR A 66 -12.90 -0.80 -3.91
N LEU A 67 -11.79 -1.28 -3.37
CA LEU A 67 -10.46 -0.70 -3.54
C LEU A 67 -9.36 -1.71 -3.14
N ASN A 68 -8.12 -1.38 -3.49
CA ASN A 68 -6.91 -2.05 -3.01
C ASN A 68 -5.94 -1.00 -2.44
N LEU A 69 -5.36 -1.30 -1.28
CA LEU A 69 -4.25 -0.56 -0.68
C LEU A 69 -3.03 -1.46 -0.72
N ASN A 70 -2.05 -1.12 -1.52
CA ASN A 70 -0.84 -1.88 -1.75
C ASN A 70 0.33 -1.27 -0.97
N ILE A 71 1.10 -2.11 -0.30
CA ILE A 71 2.22 -1.69 0.54
C ILE A 71 3.44 -2.44 0.03
N ASP A 72 4.45 -1.72 -0.43
CA ASP A 72 5.63 -2.33 -1.00
C ASP A 72 6.81 -1.36 -0.86
N MET A 73 7.92 -1.81 -0.27
CA MET A 73 9.11 -1.04 0.02
C MET A 73 8.82 0.25 0.83
N VAL A 74 8.41 0.11 2.07
CA VAL A 74 7.98 1.25 2.91
C VAL A 74 8.85 1.46 4.16
N GLY A 75 9.90 0.67 4.32
CA GLY A 75 10.79 0.68 5.48
C GLY A 75 12.08 1.49 5.28
N ARG A 76 12.33 2.07 4.12
CA ARG A 76 13.55 2.82 3.84
C ARG A 76 13.27 4.21 3.26
N LYS A 77 14.29 5.06 3.33
CA LYS A 77 14.33 6.35 2.63
C LYS A 77 15.04 6.16 1.30
N ASP A 78 14.54 6.80 0.26
CA ASP A 78 15.21 6.87 -1.04
C ASP A 78 16.42 7.81 -1.03
N THR A 79 17.08 7.92 -2.17
CA THR A 79 18.24 8.79 -2.36
C THR A 79 17.89 10.25 -2.69
N ILE A 80 16.60 10.56 -2.91
CA ILE A 80 16.12 11.87 -3.36
C ILE A 80 15.75 12.74 -2.16
N HIS A 81 15.01 12.18 -1.20
CA HIS A 81 14.53 12.91 -0.03
C HIS A 81 15.61 13.08 1.03
N THR A 82 15.62 14.24 1.68
CA THR A 82 16.58 14.56 2.74
C THR A 82 16.25 13.91 4.09
N ASN A 83 14.98 13.60 4.33
CA ASN A 83 14.49 12.97 5.56
C ASN A 83 13.48 11.86 5.26
N SER A 84 13.07 11.10 6.28
CA SER A 84 12.14 9.97 6.14
C SER A 84 10.66 10.35 6.23
N ASN A 85 10.32 11.65 6.42
CA ASN A 85 8.94 12.09 6.62
C ASN A 85 8.16 12.25 5.32
N TYR A 86 8.28 11.33 4.39
CA TYR A 86 7.55 11.34 3.13
C TYR A 86 7.07 9.94 2.76
N ILE A 87 6.13 9.87 1.83
CA ILE A 87 5.68 8.66 1.17
C ILE A 87 5.16 8.98 -0.23
N TYR A 88 5.52 8.18 -1.22
CA TYR A 88 4.89 8.25 -2.54
C TYR A 88 3.51 7.60 -2.51
N LEU A 89 2.53 8.29 -3.08
CA LEU A 89 1.18 7.75 -3.32
C LEU A 89 0.95 7.61 -4.81
N ILE A 90 0.93 6.37 -5.29
CA ILE A 90 0.81 6.06 -6.71
C ILE A 90 -0.57 5.48 -6.98
N GLY A 91 -1.26 6.00 -7.99
CA GLY A 91 -2.58 5.52 -8.40
C GLY A 91 -3.77 6.11 -7.65
N SER A 92 -3.54 6.86 -6.58
CA SER A 92 -4.57 7.27 -5.62
C SER A 92 -5.78 8.00 -6.25
N ASN A 93 -5.56 8.83 -7.28
CA ASN A 93 -6.62 9.60 -7.98
C ASN A 93 -6.89 9.11 -9.42
N ARG A 94 -6.23 8.02 -9.88
CA ARG A 94 -6.36 7.58 -11.27
C ARG A 94 -7.74 6.99 -11.59
N ILE A 95 -8.40 6.38 -10.61
CA ILE A 95 -9.72 5.75 -10.76
C ILE A 95 -10.75 6.41 -9.85
N SER A 96 -10.35 6.88 -8.65
CA SER A 96 -11.27 7.48 -7.67
C SER A 96 -10.65 8.70 -7.00
N ASN A 97 -11.17 9.88 -7.30
CA ASN A 97 -10.81 11.10 -6.56
C ASN A 97 -11.27 11.05 -5.09
N GLU A 98 -12.35 10.31 -4.79
CA GLU A 98 -12.82 10.17 -3.42
C GLU A 98 -11.81 9.40 -2.56
N LEU A 99 -11.19 8.33 -3.09
CA LEU A 99 -10.13 7.59 -2.41
C LEU A 99 -8.94 8.50 -2.10
N HIS A 100 -8.48 9.26 -3.09
CA HIS A 100 -7.40 10.22 -2.94
C HIS A 100 -7.69 11.24 -1.82
N ASN A 101 -8.84 11.90 -1.88
CA ASN A 101 -9.22 12.92 -0.90
C ASN A 101 -9.33 12.34 0.53
N ILE A 102 -9.83 11.12 0.70
CA ILE A 102 -9.89 10.46 2.01
C ILE A 102 -8.48 10.19 2.53
N SER A 103 -7.59 9.68 1.69
CA SER A 103 -6.21 9.43 2.06
C SER A 103 -5.49 10.72 2.50
N GLU A 104 -5.65 11.82 1.75
CA GLU A 104 -5.10 13.13 2.14
C GLU A 104 -5.68 13.64 3.46
N GLN A 105 -6.99 13.51 3.66
CA GLN A 105 -7.64 13.93 4.92
C GLN A 105 -7.09 13.14 6.12
N VAL A 106 -6.89 11.83 5.96
CA VAL A 106 -6.28 10.98 6.99
C VAL A 106 -4.85 11.44 7.27
N ASN A 107 -4.06 11.69 6.23
CA ASN A 107 -2.71 12.19 6.39
C ASN A 107 -2.68 13.52 7.14
N ASN A 108 -3.45 14.50 6.69
CA ASN A 108 -3.48 15.85 7.27
C ASN A 108 -3.95 15.87 8.72
N LYS A 109 -4.84 14.96 9.10
CA LYS A 109 -5.43 14.91 10.43
C LYS A 109 -4.58 14.13 11.43
N HIS A 110 -3.89 13.08 10.99
CA HIS A 110 -3.34 12.09 11.91
C HIS A 110 -1.86 11.77 11.71
N ILE A 111 -1.30 11.97 10.51
CA ILE A 111 0.00 11.43 10.13
C ILE A 111 1.02 12.52 9.85
N ASN A 112 0.69 13.47 8.97
CA ASN A 112 1.55 14.56 8.52
C ASN A 112 2.83 14.08 7.84
N PHE A 113 2.68 13.22 6.83
CA PHE A 113 3.70 12.95 5.82
C PHE A 113 3.72 14.04 4.76
N ASP A 114 4.86 14.30 4.19
CA ASP A 114 4.99 14.98 2.91
C ASP A 114 4.60 13.97 1.82
N LEU A 115 3.39 14.12 1.26
CA LEU A 115 2.87 13.21 0.23
C LEU A 115 3.50 13.58 -1.11
N ASP A 116 4.22 12.63 -1.71
CA ASP A 116 4.85 12.80 -3.00
C ASP A 116 4.06 12.08 -4.10
N TYR A 117 3.70 12.80 -5.15
CA TYR A 117 2.92 12.29 -6.29
C TYR A 117 3.74 12.20 -7.58
N THR A 118 5.07 12.37 -7.50
CA THR A 118 5.96 12.36 -8.67
C THR A 118 5.73 11.13 -9.54
N TYR A 119 5.66 9.94 -8.94
CA TYR A 119 5.44 8.68 -9.64
C TYR A 119 3.96 8.39 -9.95
N ASN A 120 3.06 9.28 -9.55
CA ASN A 120 1.65 9.20 -9.93
C ASN A 120 1.37 9.87 -11.27
N ASP A 121 2.33 10.56 -11.88
CA ASP A 121 2.18 11.11 -13.23
C ASP A 121 1.96 9.97 -14.24
N LYS A 122 1.01 10.18 -15.16
CA LYS A 122 0.74 9.21 -16.24
C LYS A 122 1.91 9.02 -17.21
N ASN A 123 2.81 10.01 -17.25
CA ASN A 123 4.00 10.01 -18.09
C ASN A 123 5.26 9.65 -17.29
N ASP A 124 5.14 9.10 -16.07
CA ASP A 124 6.30 8.66 -15.29
C ASP A 124 7.18 7.73 -16.12
N PRO A 125 8.44 8.12 -16.42
CA PRO A 125 9.33 7.31 -17.25
C PRO A 125 9.68 5.96 -16.58
N ASN A 126 9.59 5.88 -15.26
CA ASN A 126 9.84 4.66 -14.49
C ASN A 126 8.65 3.71 -14.50
N ARG A 127 7.45 4.19 -14.84
CA ARG A 127 6.20 3.43 -14.90
C ARG A 127 5.87 2.73 -13.59
N PHE A 128 6.14 3.33 -12.44
CA PHE A 128 5.91 2.70 -11.13
C PHE A 128 4.46 2.28 -10.90
N TYR A 129 3.50 2.98 -11.52
CA TYR A 129 2.10 2.55 -11.47
C TYR A 129 1.84 1.12 -11.97
N GLU A 130 2.75 0.56 -12.76
CA GLU A 130 2.60 -0.78 -13.36
C GLU A 130 3.51 -1.83 -12.71
N ARG A 131 4.29 -1.44 -11.68
CA ARG A 131 5.41 -2.23 -11.18
C ARG A 131 5.18 -2.91 -9.84
N SER A 132 3.96 -2.88 -9.28
CA SER A 132 3.63 -3.65 -8.08
C SER A 132 2.21 -4.21 -8.16
N ASP A 133 1.84 -5.04 -7.22
CA ASP A 133 0.65 -5.91 -7.24
C ASP A 133 -0.69 -5.17 -7.37
N HIS A 134 -0.76 -3.89 -6.97
CA HIS A 134 -1.95 -3.05 -7.16
C HIS A 134 -2.38 -2.94 -8.63
N TYR A 135 -1.43 -3.08 -9.57
CA TYR A 135 -1.71 -2.90 -10.99
C TYR A 135 -2.71 -3.94 -11.53
N ASN A 136 -2.67 -5.17 -11.05
CA ASN A 136 -3.64 -6.18 -11.45
C ASN A 136 -5.07 -5.84 -10.99
N PHE A 137 -5.23 -5.16 -9.87
CA PHE A 137 -6.51 -4.60 -9.43
C PHE A 137 -6.92 -3.39 -10.28
N ALA A 138 -5.99 -2.47 -10.53
CA ALA A 138 -6.24 -1.28 -11.36
C ALA A 138 -6.69 -1.62 -12.77
N LYS A 139 -6.09 -2.65 -13.41
CA LYS A 139 -6.54 -3.17 -14.72
C LYS A 139 -7.99 -3.64 -14.72
N ASN A 140 -8.50 -4.08 -13.57
CA ASN A 140 -9.90 -4.46 -13.38
C ASN A 140 -10.79 -3.29 -12.92
N ASN A 141 -10.32 -2.04 -13.12
CA ASN A 141 -11.03 -0.82 -12.74
C ASN A 141 -11.38 -0.77 -11.23
N ILE A 142 -10.50 -1.30 -10.38
CA ILE A 142 -10.57 -1.20 -8.93
C ILE A 142 -9.67 -0.05 -8.49
N PRO A 143 -10.18 0.94 -7.73
CA PRO A 143 -9.37 2.03 -7.18
C PRO A 143 -8.22 1.50 -6.34
N VAL A 144 -7.05 2.09 -6.48
CA VAL A 144 -5.83 1.64 -5.80
C VAL A 144 -5.08 2.80 -5.17
N ILE A 145 -4.35 2.52 -4.09
CA ILE A 145 -3.20 3.31 -3.66
C ILE A 145 -2.02 2.37 -3.52
N PHE A 146 -0.93 2.70 -4.16
CA PHE A 146 0.35 2.09 -3.90
C PHE A 146 1.18 3.02 -3.02
N TYR A 147 1.42 2.60 -1.79
CA TYR A 147 2.31 3.26 -0.82
C TYR A 147 3.72 2.76 -1.06
N PHE A 148 4.63 3.68 -1.38
CA PHE A 148 5.98 3.36 -1.81
C PHE A 148 7.01 4.30 -1.16
N GLY A 149 8.08 3.75 -0.63
CA GLY A 149 9.17 4.50 0.00
C GLY A 149 10.19 5.08 -0.97
N GLY A 150 10.18 4.61 -2.22
CA GLY A 150 11.19 4.96 -3.22
C GLY A 150 12.31 3.93 -3.32
N LEU A 151 13.19 4.12 -4.31
CA LEU A 151 14.34 3.24 -4.53
C LEU A 151 15.56 3.70 -3.71
N HIS A 152 16.24 2.75 -3.13
CA HIS A 152 17.50 2.94 -2.41
C HIS A 152 18.62 2.07 -3.00
N GLU A 153 19.85 2.27 -2.55
CA GLU A 153 21.05 1.63 -3.10
C GLU A 153 21.07 0.10 -2.94
N ASP A 154 20.30 -0.44 -2.00
CA ASP A 154 20.22 -1.88 -1.75
C ASP A 154 19.06 -2.57 -2.48
N TYR A 155 18.26 -1.83 -3.27
CA TYR A 155 17.15 -2.39 -4.05
C TYR A 155 17.63 -3.53 -4.95
N HIS A 156 17.01 -4.71 -4.82
CA HIS A 156 17.40 -5.96 -5.49
C HIS A 156 18.84 -6.41 -5.18
N GLN A 157 19.45 -5.96 -4.09
CA GLN A 157 20.79 -6.37 -3.68
C GLN A 157 20.74 -7.35 -2.51
N PRO A 158 21.79 -8.20 -2.35
CA PRO A 158 21.93 -9.05 -1.16
C PRO A 158 22.04 -8.28 0.14
N THR A 159 22.29 -6.99 0.07
CA THR A 159 22.51 -6.07 1.19
C THR A 159 21.24 -5.33 1.63
N ASP A 160 20.07 -5.72 1.13
CA ASP A 160 18.77 -5.25 1.66
C ASP A 160 18.46 -5.98 2.97
N ASP A 161 19.11 -5.51 4.05
CA ASP A 161 19.15 -6.14 5.37
C ASP A 161 18.24 -5.41 6.37
N VAL A 162 17.75 -6.17 7.36
CA VAL A 162 16.81 -5.67 8.38
C VAL A 162 17.40 -4.54 9.24
N GLU A 163 18.72 -4.54 9.44
CA GLU A 163 19.44 -3.51 10.19
C GLU A 163 19.36 -2.11 9.56
N LYS A 164 19.02 -2.07 8.28
CA LYS A 164 18.88 -0.81 7.52
C LYS A 164 17.45 -0.26 7.50
N ILE A 165 16.49 -0.98 8.05
CA ILE A 165 15.09 -0.56 8.10
C ILE A 165 14.93 0.62 9.07
N ASP A 166 14.32 1.69 8.59
CA ASP A 166 13.79 2.79 9.41
C ASP A 166 12.45 2.35 10.01
N PHE A 167 12.50 1.73 11.18
CA PHE A 167 11.30 1.23 11.88
C PHE A 167 10.33 2.35 12.26
N GLN A 168 10.81 3.59 12.44
CA GLN A 168 9.93 4.73 12.73
C GLN A 168 9.11 5.11 11.49
N LYS A 169 9.74 5.12 10.32
CA LYS A 169 9.04 5.31 9.04
C LYS A 169 8.06 4.18 8.79
N LEU A 170 8.48 2.93 8.94
CA LEU A 170 7.64 1.74 8.74
C LEU A 170 6.41 1.76 9.65
N GLU A 171 6.56 2.07 10.94
CA GLU A 171 5.45 2.22 11.88
C GLU A 171 4.50 3.34 11.43
N LYS A 172 5.04 4.48 11.03
CA LYS A 172 4.25 5.64 10.58
C LYS A 172 3.46 5.34 9.31
N VAL A 173 4.07 4.65 8.33
CA VAL A 173 3.38 4.19 7.12
C VAL A 173 2.29 3.18 7.48
N SER A 174 2.59 2.20 8.32
CA SER A 174 1.59 1.21 8.78
C SER A 174 0.38 1.88 9.43
N LYS A 175 0.59 2.89 10.26
CA LYS A 175 -0.49 3.71 10.85
C LYS A 175 -1.29 4.46 9.78
N TYR A 176 -0.62 5.00 8.78
CA TYR A 176 -1.28 5.73 7.69
C TYR A 176 -2.19 4.80 6.88
N VAL A 177 -1.68 3.64 6.47
CA VAL A 177 -2.47 2.64 5.75
C VAL A 177 -3.62 2.13 6.61
N PHE A 178 -3.36 1.81 7.88
CA PHE A 178 -4.40 1.38 8.83
C PHE A 178 -5.53 2.41 8.94
N LEU A 179 -5.21 3.67 9.18
CA LEU A 179 -6.21 4.73 9.35
C LEU A 179 -6.98 5.02 8.05
N THR A 180 -6.31 4.94 6.90
CA THR A 180 -6.98 5.05 5.59
C THR A 180 -7.95 3.87 5.39
N ALA A 181 -7.50 2.65 5.67
CA ALA A 181 -8.35 1.46 5.59
C ALA A 181 -9.51 1.52 6.61
N TRP A 182 -9.25 2.02 7.81
CA TRP A 182 -10.26 2.23 8.85
C TRP A 182 -11.37 3.16 8.37
N GLU A 183 -11.01 4.37 7.94
CA GLU A 183 -11.98 5.35 7.42
C GLU A 183 -12.83 4.76 6.29
N LEU A 184 -12.20 3.98 5.41
CA LEU A 184 -12.87 3.36 4.26
C LEU A 184 -13.76 2.16 4.66
N ALA A 185 -13.35 1.35 5.65
CA ALA A 185 -14.06 0.16 6.07
C ALA A 185 -15.30 0.47 6.93
N TYR A 186 -15.30 1.58 7.68
CA TYR A 186 -16.40 1.99 8.54
C TYR A 186 -17.43 2.92 7.86
N ARG A 187 -17.23 3.24 6.58
CA ARG A 187 -18.20 4.04 5.80
C ARG A 187 -19.41 3.22 5.40
N LYS A 188 -20.60 3.78 5.57
CA LYS A 188 -21.87 3.14 5.13
C LYS A 188 -21.94 2.93 3.62
N LYS A 189 -21.33 3.83 2.83
CA LYS A 189 -21.32 3.75 1.36
C LYS A 189 -19.93 3.49 0.83
N PRO A 190 -19.78 2.65 -0.22
CA PRO A 190 -18.50 2.50 -0.90
C PRO A 190 -18.06 3.83 -1.52
N ILE A 191 -16.76 3.95 -1.78
CA ILE A 191 -16.23 5.09 -2.53
C ILE A 191 -16.76 5.08 -3.97
N LYS A 192 -16.81 6.26 -4.57
CA LYS A 192 -17.13 6.42 -5.99
C LYS A 192 -15.86 6.22 -6.83
N LYS A 193 -16.04 5.61 -7.97
CA LYS A 193 -15.01 5.50 -9.01
C LYS A 193 -14.92 6.76 -9.84
#